data_b9955dfb5ff55df0043626719f0549dc
#
_entry.id   b9955dfb5ff55df0043626719f0549dc
#
_cell.length_a   1.000
_cell.length_b   1.000
_cell.length_c   1.000
_cell.angle_alpha   90.00
_cell.angle_beta   90.00
_cell.angle_gamma   90.00
#
_symmetry.space_group_name_H-M   'P 1'
#
loop_
_entity.id
_entity.type
_entity.pdbx_description
1 polymer ?
#
loop_
_entity_poly.entity_id
_entity_poly.type
_entity_poly.pdbx_seq_one_letter_code
_entity_poly.pdbx_strand_id
1 'polypeptide(L)'
;IVALVEYADRILQFKKNTCYIINVSGSAEYLEAEHKFKGITNPGAACRTDYGVAWANQNGCYMYDGQAVTDLLEDQGMRKINQSTWSTFIGTDNYHRIGFNPFKRQLVVLQGTTGNDAYVYDMVTKSWTFSANMVASGSTGSNFINDPVDGSLLIHDGSETIDKWADTPFSGAPA
;
A
#
# COMPACT_ATOMS: atom_id res chain seq x y z
N ILE A 1 -0.93 -3.02 -18.36
CA ILE A 1 -1.71 -2.97 -17.12
C ILE A 1 -0.93 -3.75 -16.09
N VAL A 2 -0.79 -3.19 -14.88
CA VAL A 2 -0.14 -3.85 -13.73
C VAL A 2 -1.19 -4.41 -12.80
N ALA A 3 -2.21 -3.61 -12.47
CA ALA A 3 -3.33 -4.02 -11.63
C ALA A 3 -4.62 -3.30 -12.02
N LEU A 4 -5.75 -3.91 -11.65
CA LEU A 4 -7.08 -3.31 -11.67
C LEU A 4 -7.64 -3.46 -10.25
N VAL A 5 -8.15 -2.36 -9.68
CA VAL A 5 -8.79 -2.35 -8.37
C VAL A 5 -10.11 -1.61 -8.50
N GLU A 6 -11.20 -2.22 -8.05
CA GLU A 6 -12.53 -1.60 -8.10
C GLU A 6 -12.83 -0.89 -6.78
N TYR A 7 -13.53 0.24 -6.85
CA TYR A 7 -14.10 0.94 -5.70
C TYR A 7 -15.21 1.91 -6.15
N ALA A 8 -16.39 1.83 -5.51
CA ALA A 8 -17.51 2.77 -5.68
C ALA A 8 -17.82 3.09 -7.16
N ASP A 9 -18.17 2.09 -7.96
CA ASP A 9 -18.46 2.21 -9.40
C ASP A 9 -17.31 2.84 -10.23
N ARG A 10 -16.08 2.68 -9.74
CA ARG A 10 -14.85 3.06 -10.44
C ARG A 10 -13.90 1.88 -10.53
N ILE A 11 -13.15 1.83 -11.63
CA ILE A 11 -12.03 0.93 -11.81
C ILE A 11 -10.77 1.79 -11.84
N LEU A 12 -9.87 1.56 -10.88
CA LEU A 12 -8.52 2.11 -10.91
C LEU A 12 -7.64 1.17 -11.73
N GLN A 13 -7.25 1.64 -12.91
CA GLN A 13 -6.34 0.90 -13.79
C GLN A 13 -4.92 1.43 -13.60
N PHE A 14 -4.07 0.59 -13.05
CA PHE A 14 -2.67 0.92 -12.83
C PHE A 14 -1.79 0.48 -14.00
N LYS A 15 -0.99 1.41 -14.50
CA LYS A 15 0.20 1.19 -15.32
C LYS A 15 1.44 1.57 -14.52
N LYS A 16 2.62 1.29 -15.04
CA LYS A 16 3.89 1.54 -14.35
C LYS A 16 4.03 2.98 -13.84
N ASN A 17 3.63 3.96 -14.64
CA ASN A 17 3.82 5.39 -14.31
C ASN A 17 2.51 6.17 -14.16
N THR A 18 1.36 5.54 -14.38
CA THR A 18 0.07 6.24 -14.45
C THR A 18 -1.02 5.41 -13.81
N CYS A 19 -1.89 6.07 -13.05
CA CYS A 19 -3.17 5.54 -12.60
C CYS A 19 -4.29 6.21 -13.41
N TYR A 20 -5.17 5.40 -13.98
CA TYR A 20 -6.39 5.84 -14.65
C TYR A 20 -7.59 5.50 -13.78
N ILE A 21 -8.52 6.44 -13.65
CA ILE A 21 -9.80 6.21 -13.00
C ILE A 21 -10.87 6.13 -14.09
N ILE A 22 -11.49 4.97 -14.20
CA ILE A 22 -12.51 4.65 -15.19
C ILE A 22 -13.85 4.59 -14.46
N ASN A 23 -14.80 5.40 -14.89
CA ASN A 23 -16.15 5.40 -14.35
C ASN A 23 -16.96 4.31 -15.05
N VAL A 24 -17.59 3.43 -14.26
CA VAL A 24 -18.42 2.32 -14.73
C VAL A 24 -19.85 2.38 -14.15
N SER A 25 -20.25 3.54 -13.62
CA SER A 25 -21.58 3.71 -13.00
C SER A 25 -22.72 3.81 -13.99
N GLY A 26 -22.43 4.06 -15.28
CA GLY A 26 -23.44 4.28 -16.32
C GLY A 26 -23.54 3.13 -17.32
N SER A 27 -24.34 3.34 -18.35
CA SER A 27 -24.48 2.40 -19.47
C SER A 27 -23.27 2.36 -20.42
N ALA A 28 -22.37 3.32 -20.29
CA ALA A 28 -21.11 3.39 -21.02
C ALA A 28 -19.99 3.79 -20.07
N GLU A 29 -18.89 3.10 -20.16
CA GLU A 29 -17.68 3.38 -19.38
C GLU A 29 -16.92 4.56 -20.01
N TYR A 30 -16.31 5.39 -19.17
CA TYR A 30 -15.47 6.49 -19.65
C TYR A 30 -14.28 6.76 -18.71
N LEU A 31 -13.22 7.32 -19.28
CA LEU A 31 -12.07 7.78 -18.53
C LEU A 31 -12.44 9.06 -17.76
N GLU A 32 -12.49 8.95 -16.42
CA GLU A 32 -12.82 10.07 -15.53
C GLU A 32 -11.58 10.90 -15.19
N ALA A 33 -10.44 10.24 -14.93
CA ALA A 33 -9.19 10.91 -14.57
C ALA A 33 -7.94 10.14 -15.00
N GLU A 34 -6.86 10.89 -15.22
CA GLU A 34 -5.52 10.37 -15.45
C GLU A 34 -4.55 11.02 -14.46
N HIS A 35 -3.86 10.19 -13.68
CA HIS A 35 -2.87 10.62 -12.70
C HIS A 35 -1.49 10.14 -13.11
N LYS A 36 -0.71 11.03 -13.76
CA LYS A 36 0.69 10.76 -14.12
C LYS A 36 1.57 10.68 -12.88
N PHE A 37 2.59 9.81 -12.93
CA PHE A 37 3.54 9.55 -11.84
C PHE A 37 2.92 8.90 -10.59
N LYS A 38 1.66 8.50 -10.65
CA LYS A 38 0.94 7.79 -9.59
C LYS A 38 0.61 6.34 -9.96
N GLY A 39 1.38 5.74 -10.87
CA GLY A 39 1.26 4.32 -11.21
C GLY A 39 1.98 3.42 -10.20
N ILE A 40 1.92 2.10 -10.44
CA ILE A 40 2.61 1.08 -9.64
C ILE A 40 3.38 0.12 -10.54
N THR A 41 4.39 -0.54 -9.98
CA THR A 41 5.27 -1.47 -10.70
C THR A 41 4.93 -2.93 -10.44
N ASN A 42 4.25 -3.22 -9.32
CA ASN A 42 3.78 -4.56 -8.99
C ASN A 42 2.36 -4.51 -8.41
N PRO A 43 1.55 -5.58 -8.54
CA PRO A 43 0.17 -5.59 -8.05
C PRO A 43 0.04 -5.44 -6.53
N GLY A 44 1.02 -5.92 -5.76
CA GLY A 44 1.06 -5.80 -4.30
C GLY A 44 1.30 -4.39 -3.79
N ALA A 45 1.62 -3.44 -4.66
CA ALA A 45 1.76 -2.03 -4.31
C ALA A 45 0.43 -1.26 -4.21
N ALA A 46 -0.71 -1.94 -4.40
CA ALA A 46 -2.05 -1.38 -4.22
C ALA A 46 -2.92 -2.32 -3.39
N CYS A 47 -3.77 -1.76 -2.54
CA CYS A 47 -4.77 -2.51 -1.78
C CYS A 47 -6.09 -1.75 -1.66
N ARG A 48 -7.18 -2.52 -1.53
CA ARG A 48 -8.49 -1.98 -1.15
C ARG A 48 -8.56 -1.80 0.37
N THR A 49 -9.19 -0.73 0.80
CA THR A 49 -9.46 -0.42 2.21
C THR A 49 -10.94 -0.11 2.40
N ASP A 50 -11.39 0.01 3.64
CA ASP A 50 -12.76 0.46 3.95
C ASP A 50 -13.01 1.92 3.50
N TYR A 51 -11.96 2.68 3.27
CA TYR A 51 -12.01 4.11 2.94
C TYR A 51 -11.72 4.42 1.47
N GLY A 52 -11.36 3.42 0.68
CA GLY A 52 -10.97 3.60 -0.71
C GLY A 52 -9.90 2.64 -1.19
N VAL A 53 -9.19 3.02 -2.21
CA VAL A 53 -8.03 2.30 -2.74
C VAL A 53 -6.76 3.06 -2.37
N ALA A 54 -5.83 2.38 -1.69
CA ALA A 54 -4.52 2.91 -1.36
C ALA A 54 -3.43 2.25 -2.21
N TRP A 55 -2.40 3.02 -2.56
CA TRP A 55 -1.22 2.50 -3.27
C TRP A 55 0.02 3.33 -2.98
N ALA A 56 1.18 2.72 -3.22
CA ALA A 56 2.47 3.34 -2.99
C ALA A 56 3.40 3.19 -4.20
N ASN A 57 4.24 4.20 -4.42
CA ASN A 57 5.36 4.15 -5.33
C ASN A 57 6.49 5.05 -4.83
N GLN A 58 7.58 5.20 -5.59
CA GLN A 58 8.72 6.04 -5.20
C GLN A 58 8.38 7.52 -5.00
N ASN A 59 7.29 8.01 -5.61
CA ASN A 59 6.91 9.42 -5.55
C ASN A 59 6.03 9.73 -4.33
N GLY A 60 5.25 8.74 -3.83
CA GLY A 60 4.31 8.96 -2.75
C GLY A 60 3.53 7.73 -2.33
N CYS A 61 2.68 7.93 -1.34
CA CYS A 61 1.64 7.01 -0.93
C CYS A 61 0.28 7.71 -1.11
N TYR A 62 -0.59 7.12 -1.88
CA TYR A 62 -1.82 7.76 -2.33
C TYR A 62 -3.04 6.98 -1.88
N MET A 63 -4.16 7.67 -1.76
CA MET A 63 -5.47 7.07 -1.55
C MET A 63 -6.53 7.74 -2.41
N TYR A 64 -7.35 6.96 -3.07
CA TYR A 64 -8.58 7.37 -3.74
C TYR A 64 -9.78 6.99 -2.88
N ASP A 65 -10.56 7.97 -2.46
CA ASP A 65 -11.71 7.81 -1.56
C ASP A 65 -13.07 7.68 -2.28
N GLY A 66 -13.06 7.57 -3.60
CA GLY A 66 -14.26 7.60 -4.45
C GLY A 66 -14.51 8.96 -5.11
N GLN A 67 -13.81 10.01 -4.69
CA GLN A 67 -13.93 11.37 -5.22
C GLN A 67 -12.60 11.95 -5.66
N ALA A 68 -11.57 11.83 -4.84
CA ALA A 68 -10.28 12.46 -5.07
C ALA A 68 -9.10 11.53 -4.74
N VAL A 69 -7.96 11.81 -5.38
CA VAL A 69 -6.68 11.16 -5.05
C VAL A 69 -5.88 12.09 -4.13
N THR A 70 -5.67 11.64 -2.89
CA THR A 70 -4.90 12.35 -1.86
C THR A 70 -3.51 11.72 -1.72
N ASP A 71 -2.47 12.53 -1.54
CA ASP A 71 -1.14 12.06 -1.12
C ASP A 71 -1.09 11.98 0.41
N LEU A 72 -0.94 10.78 0.95
CA LEU A 72 -0.90 10.52 2.39
C LEU A 72 0.40 10.97 3.05
N LEU A 73 1.45 11.24 2.25
CA LEU A 73 2.71 11.80 2.74
C LEU A 73 2.65 13.31 2.95
N GLU A 74 1.56 13.96 2.52
CA GLU A 74 1.38 15.40 2.65
C GLU A 74 0.19 15.73 3.56
N ASP A 75 0.36 16.76 4.37
CA ASP A 75 -0.69 17.31 5.20
C ASP A 75 -0.52 18.84 5.30
N GLN A 76 -1.56 19.58 4.94
CA GLN A 76 -1.58 21.04 4.95
C GLN A 76 -0.37 21.69 4.22
N GLY A 77 0.06 21.10 3.11
CA GLY A 77 1.20 21.57 2.33
C GLY A 77 2.58 21.20 2.91
N MET A 78 2.63 20.46 3.99
CA MET A 78 3.87 19.94 4.58
C MET A 78 4.01 18.45 4.32
N ARG A 79 5.20 18.03 3.90
CA ARG A 79 5.51 16.62 3.70
C ARG A 79 5.93 15.99 5.02
N LYS A 80 5.24 14.91 5.43
CA LYS A 80 5.47 14.19 6.70
C LYS A 80 6.72 13.30 6.65
N ILE A 81 7.00 12.72 5.48
CA ILE A 81 8.21 11.92 5.25
C ILE A 81 8.96 12.55 4.08
N ASN A 82 10.23 12.86 4.28
CA ASN A 82 11.07 13.45 3.23
C ASN A 82 11.09 12.58 1.97
N GLN A 83 11.06 13.22 0.78
CA GLN A 83 11.01 12.54 -0.51
C GLN A 83 12.18 11.56 -0.72
N SER A 84 13.39 11.95 -0.34
CA SER A 84 14.56 11.08 -0.50
C SER A 84 14.49 9.87 0.44
N THR A 85 14.02 10.06 1.67
CA THR A 85 13.81 8.98 2.64
C THR A 85 12.77 7.99 2.14
N TRP A 86 11.62 8.51 1.67
CA TRP A 86 10.56 7.68 1.11
C TRP A 86 11.00 6.89 -0.11
N SER A 87 11.62 7.57 -1.09
CA SER A 87 12.07 6.90 -2.31
C SER A 87 13.13 5.84 -2.06
N THR A 88 14.03 6.07 -1.08
CA THR A 88 15.01 5.08 -0.64
C THR A 88 14.35 3.88 0.02
N PHE A 89 13.34 4.13 0.87
CA PHE A 89 12.56 3.08 1.52
C PHE A 89 11.81 2.21 0.50
N ILE A 90 11.10 2.80 -0.45
CA ILE A 90 10.40 2.06 -1.52
C ILE A 90 11.39 1.28 -2.38
N GLY A 91 12.60 1.83 -2.61
CA GLY A 91 13.64 1.18 -3.38
C GLY A 91 13.35 1.14 -4.89
N THR A 92 14.23 0.46 -5.62
CA THR A 92 14.15 0.29 -7.08
C THR A 92 13.78 -1.12 -7.50
N ASP A 93 13.72 -2.05 -6.56
CA ASP A 93 13.42 -3.46 -6.79
C ASP A 93 11.95 -3.75 -7.15
N ASN A 94 11.08 -2.76 -6.91
CA ASN A 94 9.65 -2.82 -7.24
C ASN A 94 8.86 -3.92 -6.51
N TYR A 95 9.31 -4.37 -5.34
CA TYR A 95 8.67 -5.41 -4.56
C TYR A 95 8.07 -4.92 -3.24
N HIS A 96 8.02 -3.60 -3.02
CA HIS A 96 7.28 -3.04 -1.90
C HIS A 96 5.80 -3.46 -1.97
N ARG A 97 5.21 -3.63 -0.82
CA ARG A 97 3.85 -4.15 -0.65
C ARG A 97 3.05 -3.26 0.26
N ILE A 98 1.75 -3.18 0.01
CA ILE A 98 0.83 -2.41 0.83
C ILE A 98 -0.33 -3.29 1.27
N GLY A 99 -0.74 -3.16 2.54
CA GLY A 99 -1.87 -3.87 3.10
C GLY A 99 -2.66 -3.00 4.06
N PHE A 100 -3.91 -3.33 4.27
CA PHE A 100 -4.80 -2.61 5.18
C PHE A 100 -5.24 -3.51 6.33
N ASN A 101 -5.00 -3.07 7.57
CA ASN A 101 -5.50 -3.71 8.78
C ASN A 101 -6.81 -3.04 9.19
N PRO A 102 -7.98 -3.68 8.98
CA PRO A 102 -9.27 -3.07 9.25
C PRO A 102 -9.53 -2.88 10.75
N PHE A 103 -9.01 -3.77 11.62
CA PHE A 103 -9.21 -3.67 13.07
C PHE A 103 -8.56 -2.44 13.67
N LYS A 104 -7.37 -2.10 13.19
CA LYS A 104 -6.60 -0.95 13.67
C LYS A 104 -6.77 0.27 12.79
N ARG A 105 -7.43 0.13 11.65
CA ARG A 105 -7.56 1.17 10.63
C ARG A 105 -6.18 1.71 10.21
N GLN A 106 -5.28 0.79 9.94
CA GLN A 106 -3.89 1.09 9.61
C GLN A 106 -3.55 0.59 8.21
N LEU A 107 -2.86 1.42 7.47
CA LEU A 107 -2.26 1.07 6.20
C LEU A 107 -0.78 0.73 6.46
N VAL A 108 -0.37 -0.44 6.05
CA VAL A 108 1.00 -0.93 6.21
C VAL A 108 1.69 -0.90 4.85
N VAL A 109 2.81 -0.21 4.77
CA VAL A 109 3.70 -0.24 3.60
C VAL A 109 4.98 -0.95 4.00
N LEU A 110 5.22 -2.10 3.41
CA LEU A 110 6.39 -2.92 3.67
C LEU A 110 7.44 -2.69 2.58
N GLN A 111 8.69 -2.55 2.99
CA GLN A 111 9.82 -2.42 2.09
C GLN A 111 9.95 -3.64 1.16
N GLY A 112 10.65 -3.49 0.05
CA GLY A 112 10.87 -4.54 -0.95
C GLY A 112 11.77 -5.68 -0.48
N THR A 113 12.25 -6.49 -1.41
CA THR A 113 12.95 -7.76 -1.14
C THR A 113 14.22 -7.65 -0.31
N THR A 114 14.88 -6.51 -0.32
CA THR A 114 16.14 -6.29 0.42
C THR A 114 15.93 -5.71 1.81
N GLY A 115 14.70 -5.31 2.13
CA GLY A 115 14.35 -4.66 3.37
C GLY A 115 13.21 -5.38 4.10
N ASN A 116 13.22 -5.22 5.39
CA ASN A 116 12.27 -5.81 6.34
C ASN A 116 11.57 -4.75 7.19
N ASP A 117 11.72 -3.49 6.81
CA ASP A 117 11.14 -2.35 7.50
C ASP A 117 9.74 -2.03 6.98
N ALA A 118 8.93 -1.39 7.81
CA ALA A 118 7.60 -0.94 7.45
C ALA A 118 7.33 0.50 7.86
N TYR A 119 6.57 1.21 7.05
CA TYR A 119 5.82 2.40 7.46
C TYR A 119 4.37 2.04 7.71
N VAL A 120 3.84 2.48 8.83
CA VAL A 120 2.43 2.29 9.20
C VAL A 120 1.74 3.65 9.24
N TYR A 121 0.69 3.80 8.47
CA TYR A 121 -0.17 4.99 8.48
C TYR A 121 -1.46 4.72 9.25
N ASP A 122 -1.70 5.47 10.28
CA ASP A 122 -2.95 5.44 11.03
C ASP A 122 -3.98 6.35 10.36
N MET A 123 -5.09 5.74 9.90
CA MET A 123 -6.15 6.44 9.16
C MET A 123 -6.95 7.42 10.02
N VAL A 124 -6.93 7.27 11.35
CA VAL A 124 -7.66 8.12 12.29
C VAL A 124 -6.86 9.35 12.64
N THR A 125 -5.61 9.12 13.08
CA THR A 125 -4.72 10.22 13.49
C THR A 125 -3.99 10.87 12.32
N LYS A 126 -4.04 10.24 11.14
CA LYS A 126 -3.34 10.65 9.92
C LYS A 126 -1.83 10.78 10.14
N SER A 127 -1.27 9.92 10.98
CA SER A 127 0.15 9.92 11.34
C SER A 127 0.88 8.71 10.78
N TRP A 128 2.18 8.86 10.53
CA TRP A 128 3.08 7.81 10.11
C TRP A 128 3.97 7.35 11.26
N THR A 129 4.14 6.05 11.38
CA THR A 129 5.10 5.41 12.27
C THR A 129 6.04 4.54 11.46
N PHE A 130 7.34 4.61 11.74
CA PHE A 130 8.34 3.72 11.17
C PHE A 130 8.60 2.56 12.13
N SER A 131 8.66 1.35 11.60
CA SER A 131 8.98 0.13 12.34
C SER A 131 10.07 -0.64 11.61
N ALA A 132 11.17 -0.87 12.28
CA ALA A 132 12.30 -1.63 11.73
C ALA A 132 12.10 -3.13 11.99
N ASN A 133 12.66 -3.95 11.10
CA ASN A 133 12.71 -5.41 11.24
C ASN A 133 11.35 -6.10 11.46
N MET A 134 10.35 -5.69 10.71
CA MET A 134 8.98 -6.20 10.85
C MET A 134 8.78 -7.59 10.24
N VAL A 135 9.64 -8.00 9.32
CA VAL A 135 9.66 -9.34 8.72
C VAL A 135 11.08 -9.88 8.69
N ALA A 136 11.27 -11.18 8.51
CA ALA A 136 12.58 -11.77 8.42
C ALA A 136 13.39 -11.18 7.27
N SER A 137 14.68 -10.89 7.51
CA SER A 137 15.58 -10.33 6.49
C SER A 137 15.76 -11.30 5.32
N GLY A 138 15.71 -10.76 4.10
CA GLY A 138 15.84 -11.54 2.86
C GLY A 138 14.61 -12.36 2.50
N SER A 139 13.50 -12.14 3.18
CA SER A 139 12.24 -12.82 2.89
C SER A 139 11.69 -12.32 1.57
N THR A 140 11.43 -13.26 0.66
CA THR A 140 10.70 -13.03 -0.60
C THR A 140 9.19 -13.15 -0.39
N GLY A 141 8.71 -12.72 0.77
CA GLY A 141 7.33 -12.89 1.20
C GLY A 141 6.26 -12.50 0.17
N SER A 142 5.06 -12.99 0.39
CA SER A 142 3.90 -12.72 -0.49
C SER A 142 3.38 -11.29 -0.34
N ASN A 143 2.41 -10.94 -1.18
CA ASN A 143 1.57 -9.77 -0.95
C ASN A 143 0.76 -9.94 0.34
N PHE A 144 0.33 -8.81 0.90
CA PHE A 144 -0.67 -8.83 1.96
C PHE A 144 -2.02 -9.36 1.44
N ILE A 145 -2.74 -10.04 2.28
CA ILE A 145 -4.12 -10.48 2.06
C ILE A 145 -4.91 -10.34 3.36
N ASN A 146 -6.19 -10.00 3.26
CA ASN A 146 -7.07 -10.07 4.42
C ASN A 146 -7.71 -11.45 4.49
N ASP A 147 -7.69 -12.06 5.67
CA ASP A 147 -8.37 -13.33 5.94
C ASP A 147 -9.88 -13.17 5.68
N PRO A 148 -10.48 -13.96 4.78
CA PRO A 148 -11.91 -13.85 4.49
C PRO A 148 -12.80 -14.27 5.67
N VAL A 149 -12.26 -14.97 6.68
CA VAL A 149 -13.01 -15.44 7.85
C VAL A 149 -13.11 -14.38 8.92
N ASP A 150 -11.98 -13.76 9.29
CA ASP A 150 -11.92 -12.80 10.40
C ASP A 150 -11.41 -11.41 10.02
N GLY A 151 -11.02 -11.18 8.76
CA GLY A 151 -10.54 -9.89 8.28
C GLY A 151 -9.10 -9.56 8.71
N SER A 152 -8.39 -10.45 9.41
CA SER A 152 -7.01 -10.23 9.81
C SER A 152 -6.11 -9.97 8.62
N LEU A 153 -5.19 -9.02 8.74
CA LEU A 153 -4.16 -8.80 7.74
C LEU A 153 -3.11 -9.92 7.84
N LEU A 154 -2.92 -10.64 6.75
CA LEU A 154 -2.00 -11.76 6.64
C LEU A 154 -0.84 -11.42 5.72
N ILE A 155 0.30 -12.00 6.01
CA ILE A 155 1.50 -11.96 5.17
C ILE A 155 2.25 -13.29 5.28
N HIS A 156 2.84 -13.74 4.16
CA HIS A 156 3.85 -14.79 4.18
C HIS A 156 5.21 -14.12 4.29
N ASP A 157 5.96 -14.44 5.32
CA ASP A 157 7.23 -13.80 5.68
C ASP A 157 8.47 -14.40 5.00
N GLY A 158 8.27 -15.40 4.11
CA GLY A 158 9.34 -16.15 3.46
C GLY A 158 9.69 -17.46 4.17
N SER A 159 9.11 -17.73 5.34
CA SER A 159 9.08 -19.05 5.96
C SER A 159 8.02 -19.93 5.28
N GLU A 160 7.76 -21.11 5.75
CA GLU A 160 6.70 -21.98 5.21
C GLU A 160 5.30 -21.65 5.79
N THR A 161 5.16 -20.53 6.50
CA THR A 161 3.93 -20.15 7.20
C THR A 161 3.34 -18.84 6.68
N ILE A 162 2.03 -18.71 6.83
CA ILE A 162 1.30 -17.45 6.65
C ILE A 162 1.01 -16.92 8.05
N ASP A 163 1.48 -15.70 8.33
CA ASP A 163 1.37 -15.09 9.65
C ASP A 163 0.40 -13.92 9.65
N LYS A 164 -0.28 -13.71 10.78
CA LYS A 164 -1.05 -12.50 11.00
C LYS A 164 -0.10 -11.33 11.24
N TRP A 165 -0.35 -10.22 10.57
CA TRP A 165 0.40 -8.99 10.82
C TRP A 165 0.24 -8.58 12.28
N ALA A 166 1.35 -8.52 13.01
CA ALA A 166 1.40 -8.06 14.38
C ALA A 166 2.14 -6.72 14.45
N ASP A 167 1.84 -5.91 15.46
CA ASP A 167 2.53 -4.62 15.67
C ASP A 167 3.93 -4.78 16.28
N THR A 168 4.30 -6.01 16.61
CA THR A 168 5.62 -6.37 17.14
C THR A 168 6.38 -7.13 16.07
N PRO A 169 7.71 -6.98 15.99
CA PRO A 169 8.54 -7.78 15.10
C PRO A 169 8.26 -9.28 15.25
N PHE A 170 8.27 -9.99 14.13
CA PHE A 170 8.12 -11.46 14.16
C PHE A 170 9.19 -12.08 15.05
N SER A 171 8.85 -13.14 15.78
CA SER A 171 9.77 -13.87 16.64
C SER A 171 10.92 -14.44 15.80
N GLY A 172 12.13 -13.94 16.03
CA GLY A 172 13.31 -14.26 15.22
C GLY A 172 13.97 -13.06 14.56
N ALA A 173 13.33 -11.90 14.54
CA ALA A 173 14.02 -10.65 14.20
C ALA A 173 15.05 -10.34 15.31
N PRO A 174 16.29 -9.99 14.96
CA PRO A 174 17.26 -9.55 15.97
C PRO A 174 16.75 -8.31 16.68
N ALA A 175 16.89 -8.28 18.01
CA ALA A 175 16.53 -7.15 18.87
C ALA A 175 17.40 -5.93 18.57
#